data_bbc2805d95a487b7def3cca5b429bb75
#
_entry.id   bbc2805d95a487b7def3cca5b429bb75
#
_cell.length_a   1.000
_cell.length_b   1.000
_cell.length_c   1.000
_cell.angle_alpha   90.00
_cell.angle_beta   90.00
_cell.angle_gamma   90.00
#
_symmetry.space_group_name_H-M   'P 1'
#
loop_
_entity.id
_entity.type
_entity.pdbx_description
1 polymer ?
#
loop_
_entity_poly.entity_id
_entity_poly.type
_entity_poly.pdbx_seq_one_letter_code
_entity_poly.pdbx_strand_id
1 'polypeptide(L)'
;MNATFDYGVSNYTEKALVETLNDLVQHVENEVVEFKLASNNFDLHKLGQYFSAISNEANLRNKKYGWLIFGVDDTTHEFRGTNYKNNPVSLEKLKLEIAKETTGAISFMDIFVVHPLSSEGKPIRIVMFQIPAAVTAIPTGWKNRFYGRVGESLVDLSQEKIDRIRGERRTDWTREIIDGVSLSHLDTKAVSIARTNYRERLSNAANSNAVEELDKMDDYQFLSKIKLIRNGKITKAAFVLLGNSDYSDFFEVPPQIMWRLYDHKGNTIDHEIFDIPFLCAIDSVYKKIRNL
;
A
#
# COMPACT_ATOMS: atom_id res chain seq x y z
N MET A 1 -26.95 -17.45 -4.60
CA MET A 1 -25.78 -17.47 -3.73
C MET A 1 -25.01 -16.18 -4.02
N ASN A 2 -25.12 -15.18 -3.16
CA ASN A 2 -24.41 -13.92 -3.34
C ASN A 2 -22.99 -14.12 -2.82
N ALA A 3 -22.02 -14.20 -3.72
CA ALA A 3 -20.62 -14.13 -3.36
C ALA A 3 -20.32 -12.70 -2.91
N THR A 4 -20.17 -12.49 -1.63
CA THR A 4 -19.58 -11.27 -1.05
C THR A 4 -18.10 -11.28 -1.41
N PHE A 5 -17.70 -10.49 -2.39
CA PHE A 5 -16.31 -10.27 -2.73
C PHE A 5 -15.69 -9.40 -1.64
N ASP A 6 -14.75 -9.98 -0.91
CA ASP A 6 -13.93 -9.32 0.09
C ASP A 6 -12.85 -8.49 -0.63
N TYR A 7 -13.11 -7.20 -0.78
CA TYR A 7 -12.18 -6.25 -1.38
C TYR A 7 -11.15 -5.80 -0.36
N GLY A 8 -10.20 -6.64 0.05
CA GLY A 8 -9.01 -6.19 0.80
C GLY A 8 -9.29 -5.11 1.86
N VAL A 9 -10.50 -5.06 2.38
CA VAL A 9 -10.87 -4.25 3.55
C VAL A 9 -10.15 -4.92 4.70
N SER A 10 -9.25 -4.18 5.33
CA SER A 10 -8.62 -4.60 6.57
C SER A 10 -9.69 -5.26 7.43
N ASN A 11 -9.47 -6.54 7.79
CA ASN A 11 -10.40 -7.38 8.59
C ASN A 11 -10.56 -6.88 10.03
N TYR A 12 -10.69 -5.55 10.23
CA TYR A 12 -10.94 -4.98 11.54
C TYR A 12 -12.44 -5.01 11.82
N THR A 13 -12.84 -5.81 12.79
CA THR A 13 -14.18 -5.68 13.37
C THR A 13 -14.27 -4.35 14.11
N GLU A 14 -15.47 -3.73 14.19
CA GLU A 14 -15.66 -2.48 14.96
C GLU A 14 -15.16 -2.62 16.40
N LYS A 15 -15.33 -3.81 17.01
CA LYS A 15 -14.82 -4.13 18.34
C LYS A 15 -13.29 -3.98 18.42
N ALA A 16 -12.55 -4.54 17.48
CA ALA A 16 -11.09 -4.43 17.44
C ALA A 16 -10.61 -2.99 17.24
N LEU A 17 -11.34 -2.20 16.43
CA LEU A 17 -11.06 -0.78 16.26
C LEU A 17 -11.33 0.05 17.52
N VAL A 18 -12.40 -0.26 18.26
CA VAL A 18 -12.68 0.39 19.55
C VAL A 18 -11.63 0.00 20.60
N GLU A 19 -11.17 -1.26 20.62
CA GLU A 19 -10.04 -1.68 21.45
C GLU A 19 -8.76 -0.89 21.08
N THR A 20 -8.44 -0.79 19.80
CA THR A 20 -7.29 0.04 19.31
C THR A 20 -7.46 1.51 19.73
N LEU A 21 -8.65 2.09 19.59
CA LEU A 21 -8.92 3.46 20.02
C LEU A 21 -8.68 3.66 21.52
N ASN A 22 -9.17 2.74 22.35
CA ASN A 22 -8.94 2.78 23.79
C ASN A 22 -7.46 2.69 24.15
N ASP A 23 -6.72 1.83 23.48
CA ASP A 23 -5.26 1.72 23.67
C ASP A 23 -4.54 3.00 23.28
N LEU A 24 -4.92 3.64 22.16
CA LEU A 24 -4.33 4.91 21.72
C LEU A 24 -4.61 6.05 22.70
N VAL A 25 -5.82 6.12 23.27
CA VAL A 25 -6.22 7.16 24.24
C VAL A 25 -5.52 6.99 25.58
N GLN A 26 -5.21 5.76 26.00
CA GLN A 26 -4.48 5.47 27.24
C GLN A 26 -2.97 5.75 27.14
N HIS A 27 -2.41 5.69 25.93
CA HIS A 27 -1.02 6.03 25.70
C HIS A 27 -0.93 7.50 25.33
N VAL A 28 -0.04 8.25 25.99
CA VAL A 28 0.19 9.67 25.74
C VAL A 28 0.34 9.93 24.24
N GLU A 29 -0.27 11.02 23.75
CA GLU A 29 -0.05 11.52 22.38
C GLU A 29 1.43 11.47 22.03
N ASN A 30 1.71 10.96 20.86
CA ASN A 30 3.06 10.94 20.32
C ASN A 30 2.99 11.47 18.88
N GLU A 31 4.15 11.63 18.26
CA GLU A 31 4.20 12.29 16.95
C GLU A 31 3.49 11.51 15.82
N VAL A 32 3.03 10.27 16.07
CA VAL A 32 2.29 9.45 15.07
C VAL A 32 0.81 9.27 15.43
N VAL A 33 0.34 9.88 16.52
CA VAL A 33 -1.07 9.87 16.94
C VAL A 33 -1.50 11.29 17.26
N GLU A 34 -2.64 11.72 16.76
CA GLU A 34 -3.22 13.05 17.00
C GLU A 34 -4.72 12.94 17.24
N PHE A 35 -5.20 13.61 18.29
CA PHE A 35 -6.62 13.72 18.61
C PHE A 35 -7.13 15.12 18.28
N LYS A 36 -8.37 15.22 17.79
CA LYS A 36 -9.05 16.49 17.53
C LYS A 36 -10.55 16.34 17.78
N LEU A 37 -11.15 17.35 18.38
CA LEU A 37 -12.59 17.40 18.54
C LEU A 37 -13.30 17.38 17.18
N ALA A 38 -12.94 18.28 16.27
CA ALA A 38 -13.51 18.38 14.93
C ALA A 38 -15.03 18.17 14.91
N SER A 39 -15.76 18.85 15.79
CA SER A 39 -17.17 18.57 16.12
C SER A 39 -18.07 18.53 14.89
N ASN A 40 -17.96 19.48 13.95
CA ASN A 40 -18.75 19.53 12.72
C ASN A 40 -17.89 19.71 11.48
N ASN A 41 -16.88 20.57 11.54
CA ASN A 41 -16.01 20.92 10.43
C ASN A 41 -14.54 20.84 10.85
N PHE A 42 -13.69 20.55 9.88
CA PHE A 42 -12.24 20.65 10.02
C PHE A 42 -11.66 21.13 8.68
N ASP A 43 -10.73 22.06 8.76
CA ASP A 43 -10.11 22.67 7.58
C ASP A 43 -9.31 21.63 6.80
N LEU A 44 -9.56 21.51 5.49
CA LEU A 44 -8.91 20.53 4.62
C LEU A 44 -7.41 20.76 4.52
N HIS A 45 -6.97 22.03 4.54
CA HIS A 45 -5.55 22.35 4.49
C HIS A 45 -4.86 21.88 5.77
N LYS A 46 -5.47 22.12 6.93
CA LYS A 46 -4.97 21.63 8.22
C LYS A 46 -4.94 20.10 8.29
N LEU A 47 -5.97 19.44 7.76
CA LEU A 47 -6.01 17.99 7.64
C LEU A 47 -4.84 17.45 6.81
N GLY A 48 -4.57 18.07 5.66
CA GLY A 48 -3.43 17.70 4.83
C GLY A 48 -2.07 17.94 5.48
N GLN A 49 -1.93 19.00 6.28
CA GLN A 49 -0.73 19.24 7.08
C GLN A 49 -0.51 18.11 8.12
N TYR A 50 -1.55 17.70 8.86
CA TYR A 50 -1.48 16.56 9.78
C TYR A 50 -1.20 15.25 9.05
N PHE A 51 -1.82 15.03 7.88
CA PHE A 51 -1.52 13.87 7.04
C PHE A 51 -0.02 13.79 6.70
N SER A 52 0.55 14.87 6.17
CA SER A 52 1.98 14.96 5.87
C SER A 52 2.85 14.71 7.11
N ALA A 53 2.54 15.37 8.22
CA ALA A 53 3.31 15.27 9.44
C ALA A 53 3.31 13.86 10.03
N ILE A 54 2.13 13.26 10.21
CA ILE A 54 1.99 11.91 10.77
C ILE A 54 2.64 10.86 9.85
N SER A 55 2.48 11.02 8.53
CA SER A 55 3.12 10.14 7.54
C SER A 55 4.64 10.15 7.65
N ASN A 56 5.25 11.34 7.74
CA ASN A 56 6.70 11.49 7.87
C ASN A 56 7.20 10.96 9.22
N GLU A 57 6.50 11.27 10.31
CA GLU A 57 6.89 10.79 11.65
C GLU A 57 6.73 9.27 11.79
N ALA A 58 5.72 8.67 11.15
CA ALA A 58 5.57 7.21 11.11
C ALA A 58 6.76 6.55 10.42
N ASN A 59 7.20 7.08 9.27
CA ASN A 59 8.40 6.59 8.58
C ASN A 59 9.65 6.72 9.46
N LEU A 60 9.91 7.91 10.03
CA LEU A 60 11.09 8.18 10.88
C LEU A 60 11.16 7.29 12.12
N ARG A 61 10.03 6.74 12.58
CA ARG A 61 9.93 5.83 13.73
C ARG A 61 9.77 4.36 13.34
N ASN A 62 9.92 4.01 12.05
CA ASN A 62 9.73 2.66 11.52
C ASN A 62 8.35 2.07 11.88
N LYS A 63 7.30 2.90 11.88
CA LYS A 63 5.91 2.48 12.01
C LYS A 63 5.31 2.32 10.63
N LYS A 64 4.40 1.35 10.44
CA LYS A 64 3.70 1.16 9.16
C LYS A 64 2.71 2.29 8.87
N TYR A 65 2.12 2.90 9.90
CA TYR A 65 1.13 3.97 9.83
C TYR A 65 1.04 4.75 11.14
N GLY A 66 0.35 5.87 11.09
CA GLY A 66 -0.07 6.63 12.26
C GLY A 66 -1.58 6.94 12.21
N TRP A 67 -2.07 7.66 13.20
CA TRP A 67 -3.49 7.93 13.38
C TRP A 67 -3.80 9.41 13.56
N LEU A 68 -4.84 9.90 12.88
CA LEU A 68 -5.53 11.14 13.20
C LEU A 68 -6.96 10.77 13.59
N ILE A 69 -7.42 11.22 14.74
CA ILE A 69 -8.68 10.77 15.33
C ILE A 69 -9.56 11.97 15.64
N PHE A 70 -10.78 11.98 15.08
CA PHE A 70 -11.75 13.04 15.30
C PHE A 70 -12.86 12.60 16.26
N GLY A 71 -13.27 13.51 17.13
CA GLY A 71 -14.29 13.27 18.14
C GLY A 71 -13.73 12.95 19.53
N VAL A 72 -12.41 13.06 19.69
CA VAL A 72 -11.71 12.93 20.97
C VAL A 72 -11.16 14.30 21.36
N ASP A 73 -11.33 14.66 22.61
CA ASP A 73 -10.75 15.89 23.17
C ASP A 73 -9.24 15.74 23.30
N ASP A 74 -8.48 16.69 22.75
CA ASP A 74 -7.02 16.62 22.69
C ASP A 74 -6.33 16.84 24.03
N THR A 75 -7.04 17.36 25.05
CA THR A 75 -6.51 17.62 26.38
C THR A 75 -6.93 16.53 27.38
N THR A 76 -8.23 16.19 27.40
CA THR A 76 -8.78 15.25 28.36
C THR A 76 -8.84 13.83 27.86
N HIS A 77 -8.65 13.62 26.55
CA HIS A 77 -8.82 12.35 25.84
C HIS A 77 -10.21 11.72 25.97
N GLU A 78 -11.21 12.52 26.37
CA GLU A 78 -12.59 12.06 26.47
C GLU A 78 -13.25 11.95 25.10
N PHE A 79 -14.09 10.93 24.95
CA PHE A 79 -14.91 10.78 23.74
C PHE A 79 -16.04 11.80 23.74
N ARG A 80 -15.95 12.79 22.83
CA ARG A 80 -16.95 13.87 22.68
C ARG A 80 -17.80 13.69 21.41
N GLY A 81 -17.31 12.90 20.45
CA GLY A 81 -17.97 12.65 19.18
C GLY A 81 -17.76 13.73 18.13
N THR A 82 -17.98 13.34 16.86
CA THR A 82 -17.86 14.24 15.71
C THR A 82 -18.95 13.99 14.66
N ASN A 83 -19.45 15.08 14.07
CA ASN A 83 -20.32 15.07 12.87
C ASN A 83 -19.52 15.37 11.59
N TYR A 84 -18.17 15.42 11.67
CA TYR A 84 -17.35 15.68 10.51
C TYR A 84 -17.66 14.69 9.39
N LYS A 85 -18.04 15.21 8.20
CA LYS A 85 -18.40 14.41 7.02
C LYS A 85 -19.22 13.17 7.42
N ASN A 86 -20.39 13.37 8.05
CA ASN A 86 -21.25 12.29 8.54
C ASN A 86 -21.86 11.40 7.42
N ASN A 87 -21.69 11.77 6.15
CA ASN A 87 -22.04 10.96 5.00
C ASN A 87 -20.81 10.12 4.55
N PRO A 88 -20.92 8.77 4.45
CA PRO A 88 -19.82 7.89 4.03
C PRO A 88 -19.21 8.29 2.68
N VAL A 89 -20.02 8.71 1.70
CA VAL A 89 -19.53 9.18 0.39
C VAL A 89 -18.60 10.38 0.52
N SER A 90 -18.80 11.23 1.52
CA SER A 90 -17.95 12.39 1.77
C SER A 90 -16.59 12.01 2.34
N LEU A 91 -16.49 10.91 3.11
CA LEU A 91 -15.23 10.36 3.61
C LEU A 91 -14.44 9.70 2.48
N GLU A 92 -15.10 8.94 1.59
CA GLU A 92 -14.41 8.35 0.44
C GLU A 92 -13.88 9.41 -0.55
N LYS A 93 -14.64 10.48 -0.80
CA LYS A 93 -14.17 11.62 -1.60
C LYS A 93 -12.93 12.27 -0.98
N LEU A 94 -12.83 12.31 0.34
CA LEU A 94 -11.68 12.87 1.05
C LEU A 94 -10.37 12.15 0.70
N LYS A 95 -10.40 10.83 0.48
CA LYS A 95 -9.22 10.07 0.02
C LYS A 95 -8.66 10.65 -1.29
N LEU A 96 -9.53 10.98 -2.23
CA LEU A 96 -9.13 11.59 -3.50
C LEU A 96 -8.65 13.04 -3.33
N GLU A 97 -9.30 13.83 -2.45
CA GLU A 97 -8.90 15.20 -2.17
C GLU A 97 -7.49 15.26 -1.56
N ILE A 98 -7.17 14.35 -0.65
CA ILE A 98 -5.84 14.25 -0.06
C ILE A 98 -4.81 13.78 -1.09
N ALA A 99 -5.11 12.74 -1.87
CA ALA A 99 -4.20 12.20 -2.87
C ALA A 99 -3.76 13.25 -3.92
N LYS A 100 -4.66 14.15 -4.30
CA LYS A 100 -4.35 15.19 -5.31
C LYS A 100 -3.25 16.16 -4.89
N GLU A 101 -3.11 16.41 -3.58
CA GLU A 101 -2.25 17.46 -3.05
C GLU A 101 -1.03 16.89 -2.29
N THR A 102 -0.93 15.56 -2.20
CA THR A 102 0.19 14.88 -1.53
C THR A 102 1.27 14.43 -2.51
N THR A 103 2.51 14.42 -2.06
CA THR A 103 3.62 13.86 -2.83
C THR A 103 3.37 12.39 -3.13
N GLY A 104 3.49 12.00 -4.40
CA GLY A 104 3.28 10.61 -4.83
C GLY A 104 1.81 10.17 -4.84
N ALA A 105 0.87 11.12 -4.77
CA ALA A 105 -0.58 10.88 -4.78
C ALA A 105 -1.03 9.85 -3.71
N ILE A 106 -0.39 9.86 -2.54
CA ILE A 106 -0.75 8.97 -1.44
C ILE A 106 -1.96 9.51 -0.66
N SER A 107 -2.74 8.59 -0.08
CA SER A 107 -3.93 8.90 0.69
C SER A 107 -4.01 8.05 1.96
N PHE A 108 -5.11 8.17 2.69
CA PHE A 108 -5.39 7.30 3.83
C PHE A 108 -5.39 5.83 3.41
N MET A 109 -4.78 4.97 4.22
CA MET A 109 -4.93 3.52 4.07
C MET A 109 -6.39 3.14 4.24
N ASP A 110 -6.99 3.67 5.31
CA ASP A 110 -8.42 3.54 5.55
C ASP A 110 -8.97 4.69 6.41
N ILE A 111 -10.31 4.84 6.42
CA ILE A 111 -11.05 5.78 7.27
C ILE A 111 -12.16 4.99 7.95
N PHE A 112 -12.02 4.81 9.26
CA PHE A 112 -12.97 4.04 10.05
C PHE A 112 -13.92 4.97 10.81
N VAL A 113 -15.17 4.55 10.90
CA VAL A 113 -16.18 5.16 11.76
C VAL A 113 -16.54 4.14 12.83
N VAL A 114 -16.33 4.48 14.08
CA VAL A 114 -16.60 3.62 15.23
C VAL A 114 -17.50 4.35 16.24
N HIS A 115 -18.19 3.56 17.07
CA HIS A 115 -19.16 4.10 18.04
C HIS A 115 -18.86 3.59 19.46
N PRO A 116 -17.72 3.99 20.08
CA PRO A 116 -17.48 3.67 21.48
C PRO A 116 -18.56 4.27 22.39
N LEU A 117 -18.69 3.74 23.60
CA LEU A 117 -19.58 4.29 24.61
C LEU A 117 -18.94 5.52 25.29
N SER A 118 -19.72 6.57 25.45
CA SER A 118 -19.36 7.72 26.31
C SER A 118 -19.33 7.36 27.78
N SER A 119 -18.87 8.28 28.62
CA SER A 119 -18.99 8.20 30.07
C SER A 119 -20.44 8.05 30.56
N GLU A 120 -21.43 8.47 29.75
CA GLU A 120 -22.86 8.30 30.01
C GLU A 120 -23.45 7.00 29.47
N GLY A 121 -22.62 6.12 28.89
CA GLY A 121 -23.06 4.84 28.29
C GLY A 121 -23.78 4.99 26.92
N LYS A 122 -23.68 6.14 26.27
CA LYS A 122 -24.27 6.36 24.92
C LYS A 122 -23.23 6.15 23.84
N PRO A 123 -23.58 5.52 22.69
CA PRO A 123 -22.65 5.39 21.56
C PRO A 123 -22.32 6.77 20.99
N ILE A 124 -21.04 7.02 20.74
CA ILE A 124 -20.54 8.30 20.22
C ILE A 124 -19.75 8.02 18.95
N ARG A 125 -20.04 8.75 17.88
CA ARG A 125 -19.35 8.62 16.60
C ARG A 125 -17.95 9.20 16.65
N ILE A 126 -16.95 8.38 16.39
CA ILE A 126 -15.53 8.74 16.25
C ILE A 126 -15.09 8.40 14.82
N VAL A 127 -14.25 9.23 14.22
CA VAL A 127 -13.64 8.97 12.91
C VAL A 127 -12.14 8.78 13.08
N MET A 128 -11.62 7.64 12.65
CA MET A 128 -10.20 7.28 12.73
C MET A 128 -9.59 7.24 11.33
N PHE A 129 -8.64 8.10 11.06
CA PHE A 129 -7.90 8.14 9.80
C PHE A 129 -6.58 7.38 9.96
N GLN A 130 -6.44 6.28 9.24
CA GLN A 130 -5.20 5.51 9.18
C GLN A 130 -4.29 6.10 8.09
N ILE A 131 -3.19 6.71 8.50
CA ILE A 131 -2.27 7.44 7.63
C ILE A 131 -1.02 6.60 7.40
N PRO A 132 -0.70 6.22 6.14
CA PRO A 132 0.49 5.42 5.84
C PRO A 132 1.77 6.18 6.21
N ALA A 133 2.81 5.45 6.59
CA ALA A 133 4.14 6.02 6.67
C ALA A 133 4.59 6.57 5.31
N ALA A 134 5.41 7.60 5.31
CA ALA A 134 6.03 8.11 4.09
C ALA A 134 6.78 6.98 3.37
N VAL A 135 6.65 6.96 2.05
CA VAL A 135 7.31 5.95 1.22
C VAL A 135 8.84 6.07 1.38
N THR A 136 9.52 4.95 1.46
CA THR A 136 10.99 4.88 1.56
C THR A 136 11.67 5.86 0.59
N ALA A 137 12.52 6.72 1.11
CA ALA A 137 13.25 7.76 0.40
C ALA A 137 12.39 8.90 -0.19
N ILE A 138 11.09 8.98 0.11
CA ILE A 138 10.19 10.03 -0.39
C ILE A 138 9.42 10.65 0.78
N PRO A 139 9.82 11.82 1.30
CA PRO A 139 9.02 12.52 2.30
C PRO A 139 7.63 12.85 1.76
N THR A 140 6.62 12.67 2.58
CA THR A 140 5.24 13.04 2.25
C THR A 140 5.07 14.55 2.39
N GLY A 141 4.76 15.23 1.29
CA GLY A 141 4.41 16.65 1.28
C GLY A 141 2.90 16.86 1.15
N TRP A 142 2.43 18.01 1.60
CA TRP A 142 1.11 18.57 1.34
C TRP A 142 1.28 19.92 0.63
N LYS A 143 0.74 20.06 -0.57
CA LYS A 143 0.90 21.27 -1.41
C LYS A 143 2.37 21.72 -1.50
N ASN A 144 3.26 20.76 -1.82
CA ASN A 144 4.71 20.97 -1.96
C ASN A 144 5.46 21.44 -0.67
N ARG A 145 4.82 21.37 0.50
CA ARG A 145 5.49 21.60 1.78
C ARG A 145 5.50 20.33 2.61
N PHE A 146 6.59 20.08 3.30
CA PHE A 146 6.77 18.92 4.17
C PHE A 146 6.50 19.33 5.61
N TYR A 147 5.64 18.59 6.29
CA TYR A 147 5.29 18.82 7.68
C TYR A 147 5.78 17.68 8.56
N GLY A 148 6.07 17.99 9.81
CA GLY A 148 6.46 17.08 10.87
C GLY A 148 5.87 17.51 12.20
N ARG A 149 6.24 16.81 13.26
CA ARG A 149 5.81 17.13 14.62
C ARG A 149 7.00 17.25 15.55
N VAL A 150 6.84 18.13 16.55
CA VAL A 150 7.72 18.21 17.71
C VAL A 150 6.79 18.16 18.94
N GLY A 151 6.76 17.00 19.60
CA GLY A 151 5.71 16.71 20.57
C GLY A 151 4.33 16.79 19.89
N GLU A 152 3.42 17.56 20.47
CA GLU A 152 2.06 17.79 19.97
C GLU A 152 1.98 18.88 18.88
N SER A 153 3.07 19.65 18.69
CA SER A 153 3.05 20.78 17.76
C SER A 153 3.31 20.37 16.32
N LEU A 154 2.44 20.83 15.42
CA LEU A 154 2.63 20.71 13.97
C LEU A 154 3.63 21.78 13.51
N VAL A 155 4.70 21.34 12.86
CA VAL A 155 5.80 22.20 12.38
C VAL A 155 6.19 21.84 10.94
N ASP A 156 7.00 22.69 10.29
CA ASP A 156 7.67 22.30 9.06
C ASP A 156 8.67 21.16 9.36
N LEU A 157 8.76 20.17 8.49
CA LEU A 157 9.71 19.06 8.63
C LEU A 157 11.13 19.61 8.49
N SER A 158 11.97 19.37 9.49
CA SER A 158 13.36 19.86 9.48
C SER A 158 14.16 19.23 8.33
N GLN A 159 15.17 19.97 7.83
CA GLN A 159 16.04 19.49 6.77
C GLN A 159 16.71 18.16 7.16
N GLU A 160 17.14 18.01 8.40
CA GLU A 160 17.71 16.75 8.92
C GLU A 160 16.75 15.57 8.76
N LYS A 161 15.47 15.74 9.13
CA LYS A 161 14.44 14.69 8.98
C LYS A 161 14.15 14.41 7.51
N ILE A 162 14.13 15.43 6.65
CA ILE A 162 13.99 15.27 5.20
C ILE A 162 15.14 14.43 4.63
N ASP A 163 16.38 14.78 4.99
CA ASP A 163 17.58 14.10 4.50
C ASP A 163 17.67 12.67 5.06
N ARG A 164 17.19 12.42 6.27
CA ARG A 164 17.09 11.08 6.85
C ARG A 164 16.14 10.20 6.03
N ILE A 165 14.93 10.68 5.70
CA ILE A 165 13.98 9.93 4.85
C ILE A 165 14.56 9.73 3.46
N ARG A 166 15.14 10.77 2.83
CA ARG A 166 15.74 10.67 1.49
C ARG A 166 16.94 9.75 1.43
N GLY A 167 17.69 9.64 2.52
CA GLY A 167 18.86 8.78 2.65
C GLY A 167 18.52 7.30 2.85
N GLU A 168 17.25 6.94 3.05
CA GLU A 168 16.83 5.55 3.16
C GLU A 168 17.15 4.79 1.88
N ARG A 169 17.73 3.60 2.02
CA ARG A 169 17.95 2.72 0.87
C ARG A 169 16.61 2.19 0.39
N ARG A 170 16.25 2.51 -0.83
CA ARG A 170 15.19 1.80 -1.55
C ARG A 170 15.64 0.35 -1.73
N THR A 171 15.14 -0.50 -0.89
CA THR A 171 15.37 -1.93 -1.07
C THR A 171 14.51 -2.41 -2.22
N ASP A 172 15.15 -2.88 -3.29
CA ASP A 172 14.43 -3.57 -4.36
C ASP A 172 13.95 -4.93 -3.80
N TRP A 173 12.75 -4.93 -3.25
CA TRP A 173 12.13 -6.10 -2.62
C TRP A 173 12.03 -7.29 -3.59
N THR A 174 11.99 -7.02 -4.90
CA THR A 174 11.90 -8.07 -5.92
C THR A 174 13.18 -8.89 -6.01
N ARG A 175 14.30 -8.32 -5.55
CA ARG A 175 15.60 -9.01 -5.48
C ARG A 175 15.76 -9.90 -4.25
N GLU A 176 14.86 -9.79 -3.27
CA GLU A 176 14.88 -10.64 -2.08
C GLU A 176 14.58 -12.08 -2.47
N ILE A 177 15.14 -13.01 -1.72
CA ILE A 177 14.91 -14.45 -1.87
C ILE A 177 13.64 -14.85 -1.12
N ILE A 178 12.94 -15.87 -1.62
CA ILE A 178 11.84 -16.52 -0.91
C ILE A 178 12.37 -17.83 -0.36
N ASP A 179 12.37 -17.97 0.96
CA ASP A 179 12.80 -19.21 1.59
C ASP A 179 11.77 -20.32 1.36
N GLY A 180 12.24 -21.54 1.13
CA GLY A 180 11.39 -22.70 0.85
C GLY A 180 10.93 -22.83 -0.60
N VAL A 181 11.10 -21.81 -1.44
CA VAL A 181 10.74 -21.89 -2.86
C VAL A 181 11.84 -22.56 -3.69
N SER A 182 11.44 -23.48 -4.57
CA SER A 182 12.29 -24.20 -5.53
C SER A 182 11.71 -24.10 -6.94
N LEU A 183 12.41 -24.64 -7.94
CA LEU A 183 11.94 -24.68 -9.34
C LEU A 183 10.59 -25.37 -9.50
N SER A 184 10.26 -26.36 -8.67
CA SER A 184 8.99 -27.09 -8.73
C SER A 184 7.78 -26.22 -8.37
N HIS A 185 7.98 -25.08 -7.74
CA HIS A 185 6.92 -24.10 -7.41
C HIS A 185 6.72 -23.06 -8.52
N LEU A 186 7.50 -23.14 -9.61
CA LEU A 186 7.31 -22.29 -10.78
C LEU A 186 6.33 -22.93 -11.77
N ASP A 187 5.58 -22.09 -12.47
CA ASP A 187 4.71 -22.52 -13.56
C ASP A 187 5.54 -22.86 -14.81
N THR A 188 5.43 -24.09 -15.29
CA THR A 188 6.23 -24.58 -16.42
C THR A 188 5.92 -23.84 -17.73
N LYS A 189 4.67 -23.40 -17.94
CA LYS A 189 4.27 -22.60 -19.09
C LYS A 189 4.90 -21.21 -19.04
N ALA A 190 4.88 -20.56 -17.86
CA ALA A 190 5.50 -19.26 -17.68
C ALA A 190 7.02 -19.32 -17.91
N VAL A 191 7.71 -20.35 -17.40
CA VAL A 191 9.14 -20.57 -17.67
C VAL A 191 9.42 -20.76 -19.17
N SER A 192 8.59 -21.55 -19.85
CA SER A 192 8.70 -21.74 -21.31
C SER A 192 8.50 -20.44 -22.09
N ILE A 193 7.50 -19.63 -21.74
CA ILE A 193 7.26 -18.30 -22.35
C ILE A 193 8.47 -17.39 -22.12
N ALA A 194 9.00 -17.36 -20.88
CA ALA A 194 10.18 -16.54 -20.55
C ALA A 194 11.39 -16.93 -21.43
N ARG A 195 11.63 -18.22 -21.60
CA ARG A 195 12.72 -18.74 -22.43
C ARG A 195 12.54 -18.38 -23.90
N THR A 196 11.31 -18.54 -24.43
CA THR A 196 10.97 -18.19 -25.82
C THR A 196 11.19 -16.69 -26.07
N ASN A 197 10.64 -15.84 -25.23
CA ASN A 197 10.79 -14.38 -25.37
C ASN A 197 12.27 -13.93 -25.26
N TYR A 198 13.04 -14.55 -24.39
CA TYR A 198 14.45 -14.26 -24.27
C TYR A 198 15.25 -14.71 -25.50
N ARG A 199 14.92 -15.90 -26.05
CA ARG A 199 15.49 -16.44 -27.28
C ARG A 199 15.21 -15.54 -28.48
N GLU A 200 13.98 -15.08 -28.64
CA GLU A 200 13.58 -14.13 -29.70
C GLU A 200 14.35 -12.81 -29.60
N ARG A 201 14.51 -12.28 -28.41
CA ARG A 201 15.31 -11.07 -28.16
C ARG A 201 16.76 -11.25 -28.59
N LEU A 202 17.37 -12.40 -28.29
CA LEU A 202 18.75 -12.70 -28.71
C LEU A 202 18.86 -12.85 -30.24
N SER A 203 17.90 -13.52 -30.87
CA SER A 203 17.84 -13.67 -32.31
C SER A 203 17.70 -12.32 -33.04
N ASN A 204 16.85 -11.45 -32.55
CA ASN A 204 16.66 -10.10 -33.09
C ASN A 204 17.91 -9.21 -32.91
N ALA A 205 18.74 -9.49 -31.92
CA ALA A 205 20.02 -8.84 -31.70
C ALA A 205 21.16 -9.43 -32.56
N ALA A 206 20.86 -10.35 -33.48
CA ALA A 206 21.80 -11.08 -34.33
C ALA A 206 22.94 -11.80 -33.55
N ASN A 207 22.63 -12.31 -32.34
CA ASN A 207 23.58 -12.96 -31.46
C ASN A 207 23.37 -14.49 -31.49
N SER A 208 23.76 -15.13 -32.58
CA SER A 208 23.57 -16.58 -32.80
C SER A 208 24.29 -17.44 -31.73
N ASN A 209 25.49 -17.06 -31.31
CA ASN A 209 26.23 -17.81 -30.28
C ASN A 209 25.48 -17.84 -28.94
N ALA A 210 24.86 -16.69 -28.55
CA ALA A 210 24.07 -16.63 -27.31
C ALA A 210 22.77 -17.45 -27.39
N VAL A 211 22.19 -17.61 -28.59
CA VAL A 211 21.03 -18.50 -28.80
C VAL A 211 21.42 -19.96 -28.62
N GLU A 212 22.53 -20.40 -29.22
CA GLU A 212 23.04 -21.77 -29.05
C GLU A 212 23.40 -22.11 -27.60
N GLU A 213 23.99 -21.14 -26.88
CA GLU A 213 24.24 -21.26 -25.45
C GLU A 213 22.94 -21.43 -24.65
N LEU A 214 21.91 -20.60 -24.96
CA LEU A 214 20.63 -20.66 -24.30
C LEU A 214 19.94 -22.01 -24.50
N ASP A 215 20.01 -22.56 -25.73
CA ASP A 215 19.37 -23.82 -26.10
C ASP A 215 20.01 -25.06 -25.36
N LYS A 216 21.23 -24.90 -24.87
CA LYS A 216 21.93 -25.93 -24.05
C LYS A 216 21.68 -25.81 -22.54
N MET A 217 21.09 -24.70 -22.07
CA MET A 217 20.85 -24.46 -20.66
C MET A 217 19.62 -25.18 -20.14
N ASP A 218 19.73 -25.79 -18.97
CA ASP A 218 18.55 -26.18 -18.20
C ASP A 218 17.83 -24.95 -17.61
N ASP A 219 16.67 -25.14 -16.95
CA ASP A 219 15.87 -24.03 -16.41
C ASP A 219 16.59 -23.32 -15.27
N TYR A 220 17.35 -24.04 -14.44
CA TYR A 220 18.12 -23.43 -13.37
C TYR A 220 19.22 -22.51 -13.92
N GLN A 221 19.94 -22.97 -14.92
CA GLN A 221 21.00 -22.21 -15.58
C GLN A 221 20.43 -20.97 -16.30
N PHE A 222 19.31 -21.14 -17.01
CA PHE A 222 18.60 -20.05 -17.67
C PHE A 222 18.15 -18.98 -16.69
N LEU A 223 17.43 -19.37 -15.63
CA LEU A 223 16.94 -18.42 -14.61
C LEU A 223 18.07 -17.75 -13.84
N SER A 224 19.19 -18.44 -13.63
CA SER A 224 20.40 -17.87 -13.04
C SER A 224 21.03 -16.83 -13.97
N LYS A 225 21.12 -17.11 -15.28
CA LYS A 225 21.65 -16.18 -16.29
C LYS A 225 20.86 -14.87 -16.34
N ILE A 226 19.54 -14.94 -16.28
CA ILE A 226 18.66 -13.76 -16.24
C ILE A 226 18.47 -13.18 -14.84
N LYS A 227 19.23 -13.66 -13.83
CA LYS A 227 19.28 -13.17 -12.44
C LYS A 227 17.97 -13.30 -11.65
N LEU A 228 17.12 -14.22 -12.05
CA LEU A 228 15.92 -14.60 -11.29
C LEU A 228 16.22 -15.62 -10.19
N ILE A 229 17.39 -16.31 -10.27
CA ILE A 229 17.99 -17.07 -9.19
C ILE A 229 19.22 -16.30 -8.68
N ARG A 230 19.34 -16.16 -7.37
CA ARG A 230 20.47 -15.52 -6.67
C ARG A 230 20.91 -16.38 -5.50
N ASN A 231 22.22 -16.58 -5.37
CA ASN A 231 22.78 -17.43 -4.31
C ASN A 231 22.11 -18.82 -4.23
N GLY A 232 21.75 -19.39 -5.37
CA GLY A 232 21.09 -20.69 -5.45
C GLY A 232 19.58 -20.70 -5.09
N LYS A 233 19.00 -19.55 -4.81
CA LYS A 233 17.59 -19.42 -4.36
C LYS A 233 16.77 -18.56 -5.31
N ILE A 234 15.46 -18.83 -5.37
CA ILE A 234 14.48 -18.12 -6.17
C ILE A 234 14.23 -16.72 -5.57
N THR A 235 14.25 -15.68 -6.42
CA THR A 235 13.92 -14.32 -6.01
C THR A 235 12.41 -14.07 -6.04
N LYS A 236 11.95 -13.04 -5.32
CA LYS A 236 10.55 -12.58 -5.39
C LYS A 236 10.16 -12.19 -6.82
N ALA A 237 11.09 -11.56 -7.59
CA ALA A 237 10.87 -11.27 -9.01
C ALA A 237 10.55 -12.52 -9.82
N ALA A 238 11.34 -13.58 -9.63
CA ALA A 238 11.12 -14.85 -10.32
C ALA A 238 9.73 -15.43 -10.00
N PHE A 239 9.36 -15.39 -8.72
CA PHE A 239 8.11 -15.98 -8.26
C PHE A 239 6.89 -15.17 -8.69
N VAL A 240 6.96 -13.85 -8.68
CA VAL A 240 5.88 -12.97 -9.21
C VAL A 240 5.67 -13.18 -10.71
N LEU A 241 6.75 -13.31 -11.47
CA LEU A 241 6.68 -13.45 -12.93
C LEU A 241 6.33 -14.88 -13.37
N LEU A 242 6.82 -15.89 -12.65
CA LEU A 242 6.85 -17.28 -13.10
C LEU A 242 6.26 -18.28 -12.08
N GLY A 243 5.91 -17.84 -10.86
CA GLY A 243 5.40 -18.71 -9.81
C GLY A 243 4.03 -19.32 -10.14
N ASN A 244 3.80 -20.56 -9.74
CA ASN A 244 2.49 -21.16 -9.82
C ASN A 244 1.56 -20.56 -8.75
N SER A 245 0.35 -20.17 -9.14
CA SER A 245 -0.67 -19.55 -8.27
C SER A 245 -1.06 -20.42 -7.07
N ASP A 246 -0.96 -21.74 -7.19
CA ASP A 246 -1.27 -22.69 -6.10
C ASP A 246 -0.35 -22.51 -4.88
N TYR A 247 0.78 -21.84 -5.06
CA TYR A 247 1.79 -21.57 -4.04
C TYR A 247 1.88 -20.08 -3.69
N SER A 248 0.84 -19.30 -3.93
CA SER A 248 0.82 -17.86 -3.67
C SER A 248 0.95 -17.49 -2.18
N ASP A 249 0.71 -18.43 -1.27
CA ASP A 249 0.87 -18.33 0.18
C ASP A 249 2.33 -18.17 0.65
N PHE A 250 3.32 -18.36 -0.24
CA PHE A 250 4.69 -17.93 0.02
C PHE A 250 4.82 -16.41 0.18
N PHE A 251 3.84 -15.65 -0.27
CA PHE A 251 3.72 -14.23 0.05
C PHE A 251 2.71 -14.02 1.19
N GLU A 252 3.07 -13.21 2.17
CA GLU A 252 2.13 -12.78 3.23
C GLU A 252 0.87 -12.11 2.63
N VAL A 253 1.07 -11.33 1.55
CA VAL A 253 0.02 -10.79 0.70
C VAL A 253 0.37 -11.11 -0.76
N PRO A 254 -0.36 -12.00 -1.43
CA PRO A 254 -0.09 -12.36 -2.82
C PRO A 254 -0.17 -11.14 -3.74
N PRO A 255 0.83 -10.92 -4.62
CA PRO A 255 0.77 -9.83 -5.60
C PRO A 255 -0.32 -10.11 -6.63
N GLN A 256 -1.08 -9.06 -6.98
CA GLN A 256 -2.15 -9.12 -7.96
C GLN A 256 -2.10 -7.92 -8.89
N ILE A 257 -2.50 -8.09 -10.15
CA ILE A 257 -2.78 -6.99 -11.07
C ILE A 257 -4.29 -6.82 -11.09
N MET A 258 -4.77 -5.63 -10.72
CA MET A 258 -6.18 -5.29 -10.78
C MET A 258 -6.42 -4.26 -11.88
N TRP A 259 -7.25 -4.62 -12.86
CA TRP A 259 -7.76 -3.70 -13.86
C TRP A 259 -9.19 -3.29 -13.51
N ARG A 260 -9.50 -1.97 -13.61
CA ARG A 260 -10.85 -1.44 -13.37
C ARG A 260 -11.20 -0.41 -14.43
N LEU A 261 -12.43 -0.48 -14.91
CA LEU A 261 -13.04 0.52 -15.78
C LEU A 261 -14.06 1.31 -14.99
N TYR A 262 -13.98 2.64 -15.05
CA TYR A 262 -14.89 3.55 -14.37
C TYR A 262 -15.74 4.33 -15.37
N ASP A 263 -16.97 4.65 -15.00
CA ASP A 263 -17.80 5.63 -15.71
C ASP A 263 -17.34 7.06 -15.39
N HIS A 264 -17.95 8.03 -16.09
CA HIS A 264 -17.69 9.46 -15.88
C HIS A 264 -18.08 9.98 -14.48
N LYS A 265 -18.82 9.18 -13.70
CA LYS A 265 -19.23 9.49 -12.31
C LYS A 265 -18.32 8.83 -11.29
N GLY A 266 -17.36 8.01 -11.74
CA GLY A 266 -16.45 7.27 -10.86
C GLY A 266 -17.00 5.94 -10.36
N ASN A 267 -18.09 5.42 -10.91
CA ASN A 267 -18.57 4.09 -10.58
C ASN A 267 -17.83 3.04 -11.39
N THR A 268 -17.51 1.92 -10.78
CA THR A 268 -16.87 0.79 -11.47
C THR A 268 -17.87 0.15 -12.44
N ILE A 269 -17.53 0.12 -13.74
CA ILE A 269 -18.32 -0.54 -14.80
C ILE A 269 -17.87 -1.99 -14.95
N ASP A 270 -16.55 -2.23 -14.93
CA ASP A 270 -15.95 -3.55 -15.10
C ASP A 270 -14.65 -3.63 -14.31
N HIS A 271 -14.24 -4.84 -13.91
CA HIS A 271 -12.99 -5.09 -13.24
C HIS A 271 -12.54 -6.53 -13.46
N GLU A 272 -11.24 -6.75 -13.42
CA GLU A 272 -10.62 -8.07 -13.49
C GLU A 272 -9.36 -8.10 -12.63
N ILE A 273 -9.11 -9.23 -11.97
CA ILE A 273 -7.94 -9.46 -11.13
C ILE A 273 -7.13 -10.57 -11.79
N PHE A 274 -5.83 -10.35 -11.92
CA PHE A 274 -4.88 -11.33 -12.45
C PHE A 274 -3.89 -11.68 -11.35
N ASP A 275 -3.83 -12.97 -11.05
CA ASP A 275 -2.87 -13.54 -10.11
C ASP A 275 -1.53 -13.86 -10.80
N ILE A 276 -0.53 -14.26 -10.02
CA ILE A 276 0.70 -14.84 -10.56
C ILE A 276 0.39 -16.13 -11.34
N PRO A 277 1.20 -16.48 -12.36
CA PRO A 277 2.40 -15.82 -12.89
C PRO A 277 2.06 -14.64 -13.80
N PHE A 278 2.59 -13.45 -13.49
CA PHE A 278 2.27 -12.26 -14.27
C PHE A 278 2.70 -12.35 -15.73
N LEU A 279 3.74 -13.13 -16.03
CA LEU A 279 4.15 -13.30 -17.43
C LEU A 279 3.04 -13.90 -18.29
N CYS A 280 2.22 -14.79 -17.75
CA CYS A 280 1.07 -15.36 -18.45
C CYS A 280 -0.13 -14.39 -18.53
N ALA A 281 -0.22 -13.41 -17.63
CA ALA A 281 -1.31 -12.44 -17.60
C ALA A 281 -1.10 -11.24 -18.56
N ILE A 282 0.12 -10.97 -19.01
CA ILE A 282 0.49 -9.76 -19.77
C ILE A 282 -0.44 -9.51 -20.96
N ASP A 283 -0.66 -10.52 -21.81
CA ASP A 283 -1.48 -10.35 -23.02
C ASP A 283 -2.94 -10.03 -22.69
N SER A 284 -3.48 -10.63 -21.62
CA SER A 284 -4.85 -10.40 -21.17
C SER A 284 -5.00 -9.00 -20.62
N VAL A 285 -4.06 -8.55 -19.77
CA VAL A 285 -4.02 -7.18 -19.24
C VAL A 285 -3.90 -6.16 -20.38
N TYR A 286 -3.02 -6.42 -21.34
CA TYR A 286 -2.81 -5.53 -22.49
C TYR A 286 -4.05 -5.38 -23.36
N LYS A 287 -4.79 -6.47 -23.60
CA LYS A 287 -6.07 -6.43 -24.33
C LYS A 287 -7.10 -5.58 -23.61
N LYS A 288 -7.18 -5.67 -22.27
CA LYS A 288 -8.09 -4.85 -21.47
C LYS A 288 -7.77 -3.35 -21.56
N ILE A 289 -6.49 -2.98 -21.55
CA ILE A 289 -6.07 -1.58 -21.65
C ILE A 289 -6.34 -0.98 -23.04
N ARG A 290 -6.24 -1.79 -24.11
CA ARG A 290 -6.38 -1.31 -25.50
C ARG A 290 -7.82 -1.36 -26.06
N ASN A 291 -8.76 -2.00 -25.41
CA ASN A 291 -10.15 -2.10 -25.85
C ASN A 291 -11.03 -0.95 -25.31
N LEU A 292 -10.46 0.21 -25.06
CA LEU A 292 -11.19 1.42 -24.71
C LEU A 292 -11.54 2.23 -25.96
#